data_c9333ac58e562bed3562b3683d14a5dc
#
_entry.id   c9333ac58e562bed3562b3683d14a5dc
#
_cell.length_a   1.000
_cell.length_b   1.000
_cell.length_c   1.000
_cell.angle_alpha   90.00
_cell.angle_beta   90.00
_cell.angle_gamma   90.00
#
_symmetry.space_group_name_H-M   'P 1'
#
loop_
_entity.id
_entity.type
_entity.pdbx_description
1 polymer ?
#
loop_
_entity_poly.entity_id
_entity_poly.type
_entity_poly.pdbx_seq_one_letter_code
_entity_poly.pdbx_strand_id
1 'polypeptide(L)'
;MKKFKVGLQLYSIRDAMEKDMDDALGKVKAMGYDYVEFAGYFGKSAEEVKALLDKHGLECVSVHQAPSLFWEEGQPAIDFLKTIGAKYCAIPWYTVDEYKNNWDETMRKFTELGKTMKENGIQLMYHNHDFEFQKIDGETIIDRMYATIPNDLLKPQFDTCWIHYAGYDPSEYLRKYTGKIEVVHLKDFVCEKLGGGPVYGLIDESGAEQKPKSREENGFKFMPVGYGVQDWKSILAAAEDAGAEIVIVEQDQSPDRDPLEAAKMSRDYLKTLGL
;
A
#
# COMPACT_ATOMS: atom_id res chain seq x y z
N MET A 1 -18.22 9.45 11.45
CA MET A 1 -17.09 9.05 10.56
C MET A 1 -17.36 9.54 9.16
N LYS A 2 -16.35 10.11 8.52
CA LYS A 2 -16.36 10.46 7.08
C LYS A 2 -16.68 9.21 6.27
N LYS A 3 -17.40 9.37 5.17
CA LYS A 3 -17.62 8.27 4.23
C LYS A 3 -16.38 8.15 3.33
N PHE A 4 -15.47 7.24 3.67
CA PHE A 4 -14.31 6.94 2.83
C PHE A 4 -14.72 6.21 1.53
N LYS A 5 -13.96 6.42 0.48
CA LYS A 5 -13.93 5.51 -0.66
C LYS A 5 -13.19 4.24 -0.23
N VAL A 6 -13.84 3.07 -0.34
CA VAL A 6 -13.26 1.79 0.08
C VAL A 6 -12.82 1.01 -1.14
N GLY A 7 -11.52 0.78 -1.25
CA GLY A 7 -10.89 0.00 -2.32
C GLY A 7 -10.34 -1.34 -1.84
N LEU A 8 -10.01 -2.20 -2.80
CA LEU A 8 -9.27 -3.45 -2.61
C LEU A 8 -7.95 -3.38 -3.39
N GLN A 9 -6.82 -3.65 -2.71
CA GLN A 9 -5.56 -3.94 -3.39
C GLN A 9 -5.64 -5.33 -4.01
N LEU A 10 -5.58 -5.40 -5.34
CA LEU A 10 -5.80 -6.63 -6.11
C LEU A 10 -4.67 -7.67 -5.97
N TYR A 11 -3.52 -7.27 -5.43
CA TYR A 11 -2.48 -8.22 -5.01
C TYR A 11 -3.01 -9.23 -3.99
N SER A 12 -3.96 -8.84 -3.16
CA SER A 12 -4.60 -9.72 -2.18
C SER A 12 -5.28 -10.93 -2.80
N ILE A 13 -5.73 -10.80 -4.05
CA ILE A 13 -6.45 -11.85 -4.82
C ILE A 13 -5.75 -12.18 -6.14
N ARG A 14 -4.41 -11.98 -6.19
CA ARG A 14 -3.60 -12.08 -7.43
C ARG A 14 -3.78 -13.40 -8.19
N ASP A 15 -3.93 -14.52 -7.47
CA ASP A 15 -4.11 -15.82 -8.10
C ASP A 15 -5.45 -15.90 -8.86
N ALA A 16 -6.50 -15.29 -8.34
CA ALA A 16 -7.79 -15.17 -9.02
C ALA A 16 -7.70 -14.20 -10.20
N MET A 17 -6.97 -13.09 -10.05
CA MET A 17 -6.73 -12.10 -11.12
C MET A 17 -5.93 -12.70 -12.27
N GLU A 18 -4.89 -13.47 -11.99
CA GLU A 18 -4.09 -14.16 -13.01
C GLU A 18 -4.89 -15.22 -13.76
N LYS A 19 -5.72 -15.96 -13.04
CA LYS A 19 -6.56 -17.03 -13.61
C LYS A 19 -7.65 -16.48 -14.53
N ASP A 20 -8.40 -15.49 -14.06
CA ASP A 20 -9.50 -14.84 -14.81
C ASP A 20 -9.80 -13.47 -14.19
N MET A 21 -9.21 -12.42 -14.77
CA MET A 21 -9.40 -11.05 -14.30
C MET A 21 -10.86 -10.59 -14.39
N ASP A 22 -11.59 -11.01 -15.40
CA ASP A 22 -12.98 -10.63 -15.61
C ASP A 22 -13.88 -11.18 -14.49
N ASP A 23 -13.76 -12.47 -14.18
CA ASP A 23 -14.49 -13.11 -13.07
C ASP A 23 -14.08 -12.54 -11.71
N ALA A 24 -12.77 -12.31 -11.49
CA ALA A 24 -12.26 -11.77 -10.25
C ALA A 24 -12.80 -10.35 -9.97
N LEU A 25 -12.76 -9.45 -10.96
CA LEU A 25 -13.30 -8.09 -10.82
C LEU A 25 -14.82 -8.09 -10.61
N GLY A 26 -15.55 -8.99 -11.28
CA GLY A 26 -16.98 -9.19 -11.02
C GLY A 26 -17.25 -9.58 -9.57
N LYS A 27 -16.46 -10.48 -8.98
CA LYS A 27 -16.56 -10.87 -7.57
C LYS A 27 -16.20 -9.71 -6.64
N VAL A 28 -15.17 -8.92 -6.94
CA VAL A 28 -14.80 -7.72 -6.17
C VAL A 28 -15.97 -6.75 -6.10
N LYS A 29 -16.62 -6.46 -7.22
CA LYS A 29 -17.82 -5.62 -7.26
C LYS A 29 -18.98 -6.21 -6.45
N ALA A 30 -19.21 -7.52 -6.58
CA ALA A 30 -20.27 -8.21 -5.84
C ALA A 30 -20.08 -8.19 -4.31
N MET A 31 -18.83 -8.11 -3.83
CA MET A 31 -18.52 -7.90 -2.40
C MET A 31 -18.88 -6.51 -1.91
N GLY A 32 -19.04 -5.54 -2.83
CA GLY A 32 -19.36 -4.15 -2.53
C GLY A 32 -18.17 -3.22 -2.47
N TYR A 33 -17.05 -3.57 -3.13
CA TYR A 33 -15.99 -2.62 -3.45
C TYR A 33 -16.39 -1.83 -4.70
N ASP A 34 -16.15 -0.53 -4.67
CA ASP A 34 -16.32 0.35 -5.84
C ASP A 34 -14.98 0.77 -6.43
N TYR A 35 -13.92 0.63 -5.66
CA TYR A 35 -12.56 1.07 -6.00
C TYR A 35 -11.57 -0.07 -5.91
N VAL A 36 -10.55 -0.02 -6.77
CA VAL A 36 -9.46 -1.01 -6.78
C VAL A 36 -8.11 -0.31 -6.91
N GLU A 37 -7.09 -0.99 -6.39
CA GLU A 37 -5.69 -0.67 -6.62
C GLU A 37 -5.02 -1.87 -7.28
N PHE A 38 -4.35 -1.63 -8.41
CA PHE A 38 -3.66 -2.69 -9.15
C PHE A 38 -2.22 -2.89 -8.64
N ALA A 39 -1.74 -4.14 -8.75
CA ALA A 39 -0.35 -4.52 -8.62
C ALA A 39 -0.02 -5.55 -9.72
N GLY A 40 0.10 -5.06 -10.95
CA GLY A 40 0.29 -5.87 -12.15
C GLY A 40 -0.99 -6.09 -12.96
N TYR A 41 -0.82 -6.36 -14.25
CA TYR A 41 -1.91 -6.38 -15.22
C TYR A 41 -2.05 -7.71 -15.96
N PHE A 42 -1.24 -8.72 -15.65
CA PHE A 42 -1.31 -10.10 -16.19
C PHE A 42 -1.32 -10.14 -17.72
N GLY A 43 -0.47 -9.31 -18.35
CA GLY A 43 -0.32 -9.26 -19.80
C GLY A 43 -1.44 -8.54 -20.57
N LYS A 44 -2.40 -7.91 -19.88
CA LYS A 44 -3.46 -7.12 -20.52
C LYS A 44 -2.99 -5.73 -20.90
N SER A 45 -3.50 -5.21 -22.01
CA SER A 45 -3.32 -3.81 -22.39
C SER A 45 -4.13 -2.87 -21.48
N ALA A 46 -3.80 -1.59 -21.51
CA ALA A 46 -4.52 -0.57 -20.75
C ALA A 46 -6.00 -0.49 -21.14
N GLU A 47 -6.31 -0.64 -22.43
CA GLU A 47 -7.66 -0.61 -22.98
C GLU A 47 -8.46 -1.85 -22.52
N GLU A 48 -7.83 -3.04 -22.48
CA GLU A 48 -8.46 -4.26 -21.97
C GLU A 48 -8.78 -4.13 -20.48
N VAL A 49 -7.84 -3.63 -19.67
CA VAL A 49 -8.05 -3.37 -18.23
C VAL A 49 -9.19 -2.35 -18.05
N LYS A 50 -9.17 -1.25 -18.81
CA LYS A 50 -10.21 -0.22 -18.72
C LYS A 50 -11.58 -0.78 -19.09
N ALA A 51 -11.67 -1.58 -20.14
CA ALA A 51 -12.93 -2.20 -20.55
C ALA A 51 -13.51 -3.13 -19.47
N LEU A 52 -12.66 -3.87 -18.75
CA LEU A 52 -13.09 -4.73 -17.64
C LEU A 52 -13.56 -3.89 -16.44
N LEU A 53 -12.86 -2.81 -16.11
CA LEU A 53 -13.28 -1.89 -15.06
C LEU A 53 -14.66 -1.30 -15.37
N ASP A 54 -14.86 -0.81 -16.59
CA ASP A 54 -16.14 -0.24 -17.04
C ASP A 54 -17.26 -1.27 -17.01
N LYS A 55 -16.99 -2.50 -17.49
CA LYS A 55 -17.93 -3.60 -17.47
C LYS A 55 -18.48 -3.89 -16.08
N HIS A 56 -17.62 -3.86 -15.06
CA HIS A 56 -18.01 -4.17 -13.69
C HIS A 56 -18.35 -2.93 -12.85
N GLY A 57 -18.22 -1.72 -13.40
CA GLY A 57 -18.47 -0.46 -12.67
C GLY A 57 -17.51 -0.29 -11.49
N LEU A 58 -16.22 -0.61 -11.70
CA LEU A 58 -15.11 -0.41 -10.78
C LEU A 58 -14.26 0.79 -11.24
N GLU A 59 -13.71 1.55 -10.30
CA GLU A 59 -12.75 2.61 -10.57
C GLU A 59 -11.35 2.21 -10.08
N CYS A 60 -10.34 2.30 -10.96
CA CYS A 60 -8.94 2.24 -10.52
C CYS A 60 -8.58 3.58 -9.89
N VAL A 61 -8.32 3.60 -8.58
CA VAL A 61 -7.91 4.83 -7.88
C VAL A 61 -6.40 4.95 -7.79
N SER A 62 -5.71 3.83 -7.65
CA SER A 62 -4.27 3.76 -7.42
C SER A 62 -3.66 2.52 -8.06
N VAL A 63 -2.35 2.52 -8.22
CA VAL A 63 -1.57 1.36 -8.62
C VAL A 63 -0.31 1.25 -7.75
N HIS A 64 0.12 0.03 -7.47
CA HIS A 64 1.46 -0.29 -6.99
C HIS A 64 2.35 -0.59 -8.18
N GLN A 65 3.38 0.20 -8.39
CA GLN A 65 4.31 0.04 -9.51
C GLN A 65 5.74 0.30 -9.09
N ALA A 66 6.62 -0.65 -9.40
CA ALA A 66 8.06 -0.45 -9.19
C ALA A 66 8.54 0.77 -10.00
N PRO A 67 9.34 1.68 -9.41
CA PRO A 67 9.77 2.89 -10.08
C PRO A 67 10.68 2.62 -11.29
N SER A 68 11.35 1.45 -11.33
CA SER A 68 12.17 1.03 -12.46
C SER A 68 11.41 1.02 -13.79
N LEU A 69 10.13 0.64 -13.78
CA LEU A 69 9.31 0.64 -14.99
C LEU A 69 9.26 2.02 -15.65
N PHE A 70 9.11 3.08 -14.85
CA PHE A 70 9.05 4.45 -15.38
C PHE A 70 10.40 4.96 -15.85
N TRP A 71 11.50 4.45 -15.29
CA TRP A 71 12.85 4.78 -15.75
C TRP A 71 13.21 4.04 -17.04
N GLU A 72 12.66 2.86 -17.26
CA GLU A 72 12.90 2.01 -18.43
C GLU A 72 11.97 2.36 -19.60
N GLU A 73 10.66 2.49 -19.34
CA GLU A 73 9.65 2.69 -20.38
C GLU A 73 9.23 4.15 -20.55
N GLY A 74 9.36 4.98 -19.50
CA GLY A 74 9.03 6.42 -19.57
C GLY A 74 7.55 6.69 -19.79
N GLN A 75 7.24 7.54 -20.79
CA GLN A 75 5.87 8.00 -21.04
C GLN A 75 4.85 6.88 -21.32
N PRO A 76 5.14 5.81 -22.07
CA PRO A 76 4.23 4.69 -22.28
C PRO A 76 3.69 4.08 -20.98
N ALA A 77 4.54 3.88 -19.95
CA ALA A 77 4.09 3.39 -18.65
C ALA A 77 3.12 4.37 -17.96
N ILE A 78 3.37 5.66 -18.09
CA ILE A 78 2.50 6.71 -17.53
C ILE A 78 1.16 6.77 -18.28
N ASP A 79 1.18 6.64 -19.61
CA ASP A 79 -0.03 6.64 -20.43
C ASP A 79 -0.92 5.44 -20.13
N PHE A 80 -0.32 4.29 -19.79
CA PHE A 80 -1.06 3.14 -19.29
C PHE A 80 -1.88 3.50 -18.04
N LEU A 81 -1.26 4.13 -17.04
CA LEU A 81 -1.93 4.56 -15.81
C LEU A 81 -3.07 5.53 -16.08
N LYS A 82 -2.87 6.47 -16.98
CA LYS A 82 -3.90 7.45 -17.38
C LYS A 82 -5.08 6.77 -18.05
N THR A 83 -4.82 5.78 -18.92
CA THR A 83 -5.88 5.05 -19.65
C THR A 83 -6.77 4.28 -18.69
N ILE A 84 -6.21 3.62 -17.69
CA ILE A 84 -7.01 2.90 -16.67
C ILE A 84 -7.65 3.81 -15.62
N GLY A 85 -7.32 5.11 -15.65
CA GLY A 85 -7.92 6.14 -14.79
C GLY A 85 -7.29 6.28 -13.40
N ALA A 86 -6.07 5.76 -13.21
CA ALA A 86 -5.34 5.87 -11.94
C ALA A 86 -5.02 7.33 -11.61
N LYS A 87 -5.39 7.77 -10.40
CA LYS A 87 -5.06 9.11 -9.86
C LYS A 87 -3.80 9.10 -9.03
N TYR A 88 -3.46 7.95 -8.48
CA TYR A 88 -2.31 7.73 -7.61
C TYR A 88 -1.47 6.58 -8.15
N CYS A 89 -0.17 6.70 -7.94
CA CYS A 89 0.79 5.63 -8.19
C CYS A 89 1.71 5.52 -6.98
N ALA A 90 1.70 4.40 -6.29
CA ALA A 90 2.56 4.18 -5.15
C ALA A 90 3.77 3.32 -5.55
N ILE A 91 4.96 3.75 -5.12
CA ILE A 91 6.15 2.91 -5.08
C ILE A 91 5.90 1.90 -3.95
N PRO A 92 5.72 0.59 -4.26
CA PRO A 92 5.30 -0.38 -3.26
C PRO A 92 6.45 -0.88 -2.39
N TRP A 93 7.68 -0.71 -2.86
CA TRP A 93 8.88 -1.21 -2.20
C TRP A 93 10.14 -0.65 -2.85
N TYR A 94 11.17 -0.41 -2.03
CA TYR A 94 12.51 -0.08 -2.50
C TYR A 94 13.56 -0.66 -1.54
N THR A 95 14.81 -0.85 -2.01
CA THR A 95 15.78 -1.59 -1.22
C THR A 95 16.38 -0.76 -0.09
N VAL A 96 16.56 -1.37 1.08
CA VAL A 96 17.22 -0.72 2.23
C VAL A 96 18.66 -0.31 1.88
N ASP A 97 19.34 -1.09 1.05
CA ASP A 97 20.70 -0.79 0.62
C ASP A 97 20.79 0.53 -0.14
N GLU A 98 19.79 0.84 -0.98
CA GLU A 98 19.70 2.13 -1.69
C GLU A 98 19.51 3.27 -0.70
N TYR A 99 18.71 3.09 0.34
CA TYR A 99 18.53 4.12 1.38
C TYR A 99 19.80 4.35 2.21
N LYS A 100 20.55 3.30 2.51
CA LYS A 100 21.79 3.40 3.30
C LYS A 100 22.97 3.93 2.50
N ASN A 101 23.11 3.49 1.26
CA ASN A 101 24.32 3.72 0.47
C ASN A 101 24.17 4.80 -0.61
N ASN A 102 22.94 5.07 -1.07
CA ASN A 102 22.65 5.95 -2.21
C ASN A 102 21.51 6.94 -1.92
N TRP A 103 21.41 7.42 -0.67
CA TRP A 103 20.29 8.27 -0.22
C TRP A 103 20.01 9.45 -1.16
N ASP A 104 21.02 10.28 -1.42
CA ASP A 104 20.84 11.50 -2.20
C ASP A 104 20.38 11.20 -3.64
N GLU A 105 20.95 10.18 -4.26
CA GLU A 105 20.56 9.75 -5.60
C GLU A 105 19.15 9.14 -5.62
N THR A 106 18.79 8.35 -4.63
CA THR A 106 17.44 7.78 -4.49
C THR A 106 16.40 8.89 -4.32
N MET A 107 16.65 9.85 -3.43
CA MET A 107 15.75 11.00 -3.22
C MET A 107 15.63 11.87 -4.45
N ARG A 108 16.73 12.07 -5.17
CA ARG A 108 16.74 12.80 -6.46
C ARG A 108 15.87 12.09 -7.50
N LYS A 109 16.03 10.78 -7.67
CA LYS A 109 15.22 9.96 -8.59
C LYS A 109 13.73 9.98 -8.26
N PHE A 110 13.37 9.85 -6.97
CA PHE A 110 11.97 9.91 -6.54
C PHE A 110 11.39 11.31 -6.75
N THR A 111 12.17 12.36 -6.50
CA THR A 111 11.76 13.74 -6.74
C THR A 111 11.50 13.99 -8.23
N GLU A 112 12.37 13.52 -9.13
CA GLU A 112 12.19 13.65 -10.57
C GLU A 112 10.98 12.85 -11.07
N LEU A 113 10.81 11.62 -10.60
CA LEU A 113 9.63 10.81 -10.91
C LEU A 113 8.35 11.51 -10.41
N GLY A 114 8.37 12.08 -9.19
CA GLY A 114 7.24 12.84 -8.65
C GLY A 114 6.85 14.04 -9.50
N LYS A 115 7.83 14.78 -10.04
CA LYS A 115 7.59 15.88 -10.98
C LYS A 115 6.92 15.39 -12.27
N THR A 116 7.49 14.33 -12.86
CA THR A 116 6.95 13.74 -14.10
C THR A 116 5.52 13.23 -13.90
N MET A 117 5.25 12.54 -12.79
CA MET A 117 3.90 12.06 -12.45
C MET A 117 2.92 13.23 -12.30
N LYS A 118 3.32 14.26 -11.55
CA LYS A 118 2.49 15.46 -11.32
C LYS A 118 2.16 16.18 -12.62
N GLU A 119 3.11 16.34 -13.54
CA GLU A 119 2.90 16.93 -14.87
C GLU A 119 1.90 16.12 -15.71
N ASN A 120 1.77 14.83 -15.45
CA ASN A 120 0.81 13.92 -16.08
C ASN A 120 -0.51 13.79 -15.30
N GLY A 121 -0.71 14.54 -14.21
CA GLY A 121 -1.93 14.53 -13.41
C GLY A 121 -2.06 13.32 -12.47
N ILE A 122 -0.95 12.63 -12.18
CA ILE A 122 -0.87 11.50 -11.26
C ILE A 122 -0.07 11.92 -10.02
N GLN A 123 -0.59 11.63 -8.83
CA GLN A 123 0.16 11.84 -7.58
C GLN A 123 1.01 10.62 -7.28
N LEU A 124 2.34 10.81 -7.20
CA LEU A 124 3.25 9.76 -6.73
C LEU A 124 3.10 9.61 -5.21
N MET A 125 3.07 8.37 -4.76
CA MET A 125 3.06 7.99 -3.35
C MET A 125 4.17 6.97 -3.05
N TYR A 126 4.45 6.79 -1.76
CA TYR A 126 5.28 5.69 -1.28
C TYR A 126 4.48 4.86 -0.26
N HIS A 127 4.43 3.55 -0.49
CA HIS A 127 3.80 2.58 0.40
C HIS A 127 4.87 1.95 1.30
N ASN A 128 4.70 2.09 2.61
CA ASN A 128 5.67 1.59 3.57
C ASN A 128 5.46 0.12 3.94
N HIS A 129 6.57 -0.51 4.31
CA HIS A 129 6.62 -1.74 5.09
C HIS A 129 7.16 -1.45 6.51
N ASP A 130 7.57 -2.47 7.22
CA ASP A 130 8.16 -2.34 8.57
C ASP A 130 9.62 -1.85 8.53
N PHE A 131 10.35 -2.15 7.47
CA PHE A 131 11.77 -1.83 7.39
C PHE A 131 12.08 -0.34 7.20
N GLU A 132 11.17 0.47 6.65
CA GLU A 132 11.36 1.92 6.57
C GLU A 132 11.25 2.63 7.92
N PHE A 133 10.84 1.90 8.96
CA PHE A 133 10.91 2.37 10.35
C PHE A 133 12.28 2.16 10.99
N GLN A 134 13.25 1.55 10.30
CA GLN A 134 14.64 1.57 10.72
C GLN A 134 15.18 3.01 10.74
N LYS A 135 16.10 3.24 11.67
CA LYS A 135 16.71 4.55 11.83
C LYS A 135 18.05 4.65 11.12
N ILE A 136 18.23 5.73 10.38
CA ILE A 136 19.51 6.19 9.83
C ILE A 136 19.78 7.55 10.48
N ASP A 137 20.91 7.70 11.16
CA ASP A 137 21.28 8.93 11.87
C ASP A 137 20.22 9.40 12.89
N GLY A 138 19.51 8.47 13.53
CA GLY A 138 18.52 8.74 14.56
C GLY A 138 17.09 8.99 14.07
N GLU A 139 16.87 9.15 12.79
CA GLU A 139 15.56 9.33 12.16
C GLU A 139 15.13 8.06 11.39
N THR A 140 13.83 7.77 11.35
CA THR A 140 13.33 6.66 10.51
C THR A 140 13.52 6.99 9.03
N ILE A 141 13.77 5.96 8.21
CA ILE A 141 13.89 6.12 6.74
C ILE A 141 12.65 6.85 6.21
N ILE A 142 11.46 6.46 6.65
CA ILE A 142 10.19 7.01 6.17
C ILE A 142 10.03 8.50 6.54
N ASP A 143 10.37 8.90 7.77
CA ASP A 143 10.27 10.30 8.21
C ASP A 143 11.29 11.17 7.45
N ARG A 144 12.52 10.68 7.31
CA ARG A 144 13.58 11.38 6.58
C ARG A 144 13.22 11.54 5.10
N MET A 145 12.62 10.52 4.46
CA MET A 145 12.13 10.60 3.08
C MET A 145 11.12 11.73 2.90
N TYR A 146 10.08 11.80 3.74
CA TYR A 146 9.06 12.85 3.66
C TYR A 146 9.51 14.21 4.17
N ALA A 147 10.62 14.30 4.89
CA ALA A 147 11.28 15.57 5.20
C ALA A 147 12.13 16.07 4.02
N THR A 148 12.65 15.14 3.18
CA THR A 148 13.53 15.47 2.05
C THR A 148 12.73 15.84 0.79
N ILE A 149 11.66 15.10 0.48
CA ILE A 149 10.90 15.30 -0.76
C ILE A 149 9.62 16.11 -0.47
N PRO A 150 9.36 17.21 -1.24
CA PRO A 150 8.13 17.97 -1.09
C PRO A 150 6.88 17.11 -1.20
N ASN A 151 5.89 17.34 -0.31
CA ASN A 151 4.68 16.52 -0.21
C ASN A 151 3.79 16.54 -1.47
N ASP A 152 3.90 17.58 -2.28
CA ASP A 152 3.21 17.67 -3.58
C ASP A 152 3.87 16.83 -4.69
N LEU A 153 5.07 16.29 -4.43
CA LEU A 153 5.79 15.39 -5.33
C LEU A 153 5.75 13.94 -4.85
N LEU A 154 5.79 13.71 -3.53
CA LEU A 154 5.71 12.36 -2.95
C LEU A 154 4.83 12.40 -1.69
N LYS A 155 3.69 11.72 -1.72
CA LYS A 155 2.78 11.59 -0.57
C LYS A 155 2.92 10.22 0.10
N PRO A 156 2.63 10.13 1.40
CA PRO A 156 2.53 8.84 2.05
C PRO A 156 1.27 8.08 1.61
N GLN A 157 1.44 6.78 1.37
CA GLN A 157 0.38 5.77 1.38
C GLN A 157 0.69 4.85 2.55
N PHE A 158 0.27 5.24 3.76
CA PHE A 158 0.61 4.47 4.96
C PHE A 158 -0.15 3.17 5.05
N ASP A 159 0.61 2.07 5.27
CA ASP A 159 0.08 0.77 5.65
C ASP A 159 0.11 0.62 7.17
N THR A 160 -1.07 0.51 7.75
CA THR A 160 -1.27 0.50 9.20
C THR A 160 -0.76 -0.77 9.89
N CYS A 161 -0.70 -1.91 9.18
CA CYS A 161 -0.11 -3.13 9.70
C CYS A 161 1.38 -2.95 9.97
N TRP A 162 2.11 -2.44 9.00
CA TRP A 162 3.55 -2.31 9.09
C TRP A 162 3.98 -1.23 10.07
N ILE A 163 3.21 -0.14 10.21
CA ILE A 163 3.42 0.85 11.27
C ILE A 163 3.30 0.17 12.64
N HIS A 164 2.22 -0.59 12.86
CA HIS A 164 1.98 -1.26 14.13
C HIS A 164 3.02 -2.34 14.41
N TYR A 165 3.34 -3.16 13.41
CA TYR A 165 4.34 -4.21 13.53
C TYR A 165 5.74 -3.67 13.85
N ALA A 166 6.10 -2.51 13.30
CA ALA A 166 7.35 -1.79 13.61
C ALA A 166 7.39 -1.20 15.04
N GLY A 167 6.28 -1.30 15.81
CA GLY A 167 6.21 -0.84 17.20
C GLY A 167 5.70 0.58 17.38
N TYR A 168 5.09 1.17 16.35
CA TYR A 168 4.47 2.50 16.42
C TYR A 168 2.94 2.37 16.50
N ASP A 169 2.27 3.33 17.13
CA ASP A 169 0.81 3.44 17.09
C ASP A 169 0.35 3.99 15.73
N PRO A 170 -0.43 3.23 14.93
CA PRO A 170 -0.87 3.69 13.62
C PRO A 170 -1.69 4.97 13.69
N SER A 171 -2.52 5.15 14.72
CA SER A 171 -3.38 6.33 14.86
C SER A 171 -2.58 7.58 15.15
N GLU A 172 -1.57 7.48 16.03
CA GLU A 172 -0.65 8.58 16.31
C GLU A 172 0.18 8.92 15.08
N TYR A 173 0.65 7.88 14.37
CA TYR A 173 1.47 8.06 13.18
C TYR A 173 0.70 8.74 12.04
N LEU A 174 -0.54 8.34 11.80
CA LEU A 174 -1.41 9.00 10.82
C LEU A 174 -1.63 10.49 11.17
N ARG A 175 -1.92 10.81 12.44
CA ARG A 175 -2.10 12.21 12.88
C ARG A 175 -0.84 13.06 12.74
N LYS A 176 0.35 12.48 12.91
CA LYS A 176 1.64 13.16 12.67
C LYS A 176 1.73 13.74 11.25
N TYR A 177 1.06 13.10 10.28
CA TYR A 177 1.05 13.50 8.88
C TYR A 177 -0.27 14.17 8.43
N THR A 178 -1.00 14.79 9.35
CA THR A 178 -2.24 15.51 9.04
C THR A 178 -2.05 16.51 7.90
N GLY A 179 -2.96 16.48 6.92
CA GLY A 179 -2.93 17.32 5.72
C GLY A 179 -1.99 16.83 4.61
N LYS A 180 -1.31 15.68 4.82
CA LYS A 180 -0.37 15.11 3.85
C LYS A 180 -0.83 13.76 3.28
N ILE A 181 -1.85 13.14 3.87
CA ILE A 181 -2.32 11.78 3.54
C ILE A 181 -3.61 11.86 2.75
N GLU A 182 -3.72 11.10 1.67
CA GLU A 182 -4.95 10.95 0.88
C GLU A 182 -5.44 9.50 0.84
N VAL A 183 -4.52 8.54 0.89
CA VAL A 183 -4.79 7.10 0.83
C VAL A 183 -4.14 6.38 2.00
N VAL A 184 -4.90 5.49 2.65
CA VAL A 184 -4.42 4.65 3.76
C VAL A 184 -4.69 3.19 3.44
N HIS A 185 -3.70 2.32 3.63
CA HIS A 185 -3.88 0.87 3.56
C HIS A 185 -4.35 0.31 4.90
N LEU A 186 -5.46 -0.41 4.83
CA LEU A 186 -6.02 -1.16 5.95
C LEU A 186 -5.60 -2.62 5.82
N LYS A 187 -4.61 -3.00 6.61
CA LYS A 187 -4.07 -4.35 6.66
C LYS A 187 -4.05 -4.83 8.11
N ASP A 188 -4.59 -6.00 8.38
CA ASP A 188 -4.69 -6.57 9.72
C ASP A 188 -3.81 -7.81 9.88
N PHE A 189 -3.44 -8.11 11.09
CA PHE A 189 -2.55 -9.21 11.41
C PHE A 189 -2.73 -9.67 12.85
N VAL A 190 -2.14 -10.81 13.17
CA VAL A 190 -1.85 -11.27 14.53
C VAL A 190 -0.37 -11.58 14.64
N CYS A 191 0.20 -11.39 15.81
CA CYS A 191 1.56 -11.83 16.14
C CYS A 191 1.69 -12.04 17.66
N GLU A 192 2.64 -12.86 18.07
CA GLU A 192 2.91 -13.08 19.50
C GLU A 192 3.68 -11.91 20.12
N LYS A 193 4.50 -11.22 19.32
CA LYS A 193 5.35 -10.13 19.79
C LYS A 193 5.52 -9.06 18.72
N LEU A 194 5.15 -7.81 19.05
CA LEU A 194 5.42 -6.64 18.23
C LEU A 194 6.92 -6.29 18.25
N GLY A 195 7.42 -5.73 17.16
CA GLY A 195 8.81 -5.29 17.08
C GLY A 195 9.84 -6.42 17.15
N GLY A 196 9.44 -7.64 16.83
CA GLY A 196 10.30 -8.84 16.89
C GLY A 196 11.41 -8.91 15.84
N GLY A 197 11.69 -7.81 15.15
CA GLY A 197 12.61 -7.71 14.03
C GLY A 197 11.88 -7.76 12.69
N PRO A 198 12.57 -7.42 11.61
CA PRO A 198 11.94 -7.26 10.30
C PRO A 198 11.36 -8.58 9.79
N VAL A 199 10.17 -8.49 9.21
CA VAL A 199 9.50 -9.59 8.51
C VAL A 199 10.25 -9.94 7.21
N TYR A 200 10.94 -8.97 6.65
CA TYR A 200 11.80 -9.11 5.48
C TYR A 200 13.28 -9.00 5.91
N GLY A 201 14.18 -9.79 5.27
CA GLY A 201 15.60 -9.81 5.61
C GLY A 201 16.23 -8.43 5.56
N LEU A 202 16.86 -8.03 6.66
CA LEU A 202 17.49 -6.74 6.82
C LEU A 202 18.92 -6.89 7.35
N ILE A 203 19.72 -5.90 7.04
CA ILE A 203 21.07 -5.74 7.61
C ILE A 203 20.90 -4.95 8.90
N ASP A 204 21.43 -5.43 10.02
CA ASP A 204 21.43 -4.72 11.30
C ASP A 204 22.38 -3.51 11.29
N GLU A 205 22.37 -2.73 12.39
CA GLU A 205 23.22 -1.53 12.53
C GLU A 205 24.73 -1.85 12.43
N SER A 206 25.14 -3.12 12.56
CA SER A 206 26.53 -3.58 12.42
C SER A 206 26.89 -3.97 11.00
N GLY A 207 25.93 -3.98 10.06
CA GLY A 207 26.11 -4.44 8.70
C GLY A 207 26.02 -5.97 8.52
N ALA A 208 25.62 -6.70 9.56
CA ALA A 208 25.40 -8.13 9.48
C ALA A 208 24.02 -8.44 8.93
N GLU A 209 23.93 -9.37 7.96
CA GLU A 209 22.64 -9.92 7.53
C GLU A 209 21.92 -10.54 8.72
N GLN A 210 20.89 -9.85 9.22
CA GLN A 210 19.90 -10.55 10.02
C GLN A 210 19.11 -11.44 9.08
N LYS A 211 19.31 -12.75 9.22
CA LYS A 211 18.38 -13.71 8.62
C LYS A 211 16.98 -13.32 9.13
N PRO A 212 16.00 -13.06 8.22
CA PRO A 212 14.65 -12.84 8.68
C PRO A 212 14.30 -14.02 9.57
N LYS A 213 13.90 -13.74 10.81
CA LYS A 213 13.16 -14.74 11.56
C LYS A 213 11.99 -15.08 10.66
N SER A 214 11.77 -16.36 10.40
CA SER A 214 10.64 -16.73 9.56
C SER A 214 9.39 -16.07 10.17
N ARG A 215 8.49 -15.56 9.34
CA ARG A 215 7.22 -14.98 9.83
C ARG A 215 6.54 -15.94 10.82
N GLU A 216 6.71 -17.23 10.58
CA GLU A 216 6.24 -18.33 11.42
C GLU A 216 6.88 -18.33 12.81
N GLU A 217 8.17 -18.04 12.95
CA GLU A 217 8.88 -17.98 14.24
C GLU A 217 8.41 -16.86 15.16
N ASN A 218 7.79 -15.79 14.60
CA ASN A 218 7.22 -14.67 15.36
C ASN A 218 5.70 -14.79 15.54
N GLY A 219 5.07 -15.88 15.09
CA GLY A 219 3.62 -16.04 15.08
C GLY A 219 2.89 -14.98 14.23
N PHE A 220 3.61 -14.29 13.32
CA PHE A 220 3.00 -13.29 12.46
C PHE A 220 2.14 -13.95 11.39
N LYS A 221 0.90 -13.48 11.28
CA LYS A 221 -0.05 -13.95 10.30
C LYS A 221 -0.97 -12.81 9.87
N PHE A 222 -1.13 -12.62 8.57
CA PHE A 222 -2.13 -11.70 8.06
C PHE A 222 -3.54 -12.19 8.36
N MET A 223 -4.41 -11.24 8.68
CA MET A 223 -5.82 -11.48 8.97
C MET A 223 -6.69 -10.56 8.11
N PRO A 224 -7.93 -10.97 7.81
CA PRO A 224 -8.90 -10.03 7.26
C PRO A 224 -9.08 -8.83 8.20
N VAL A 225 -9.32 -7.66 7.63
CA VAL A 225 -9.58 -6.43 8.40
C VAL A 225 -10.71 -6.66 9.41
N GLY A 226 -10.43 -6.38 10.68
CA GLY A 226 -11.36 -6.60 11.80
C GLY A 226 -11.22 -7.93 12.51
N TYR A 227 -10.32 -8.79 12.08
CA TYR A 227 -10.10 -10.11 12.65
C TYR A 227 -8.69 -10.29 13.23
N GLY A 228 -7.89 -9.25 13.27
CA GLY A 228 -6.56 -9.20 13.86
C GLY A 228 -6.50 -8.34 15.12
N VAL A 229 -5.36 -7.63 15.30
CA VAL A 229 -5.07 -6.85 16.51
C VAL A 229 -5.26 -5.34 16.36
N GLN A 230 -5.65 -4.86 15.18
CA GLN A 230 -5.77 -3.44 14.88
C GLN A 230 -6.99 -2.79 15.55
N ASP A 231 -6.83 -1.62 16.14
CA ASP A 231 -7.95 -0.79 16.61
C ASP A 231 -8.52 0.06 15.46
N TRP A 232 -9.40 -0.55 14.68
CA TRP A 232 -9.97 0.07 13.50
C TRP A 232 -10.76 1.34 13.77
N LYS A 233 -11.38 1.47 14.94
CA LYS A 233 -12.11 2.70 15.30
C LYS A 233 -11.16 3.87 15.48
N SER A 234 -10.05 3.65 16.18
CA SER A 234 -9.02 4.66 16.38
C SER A 234 -8.29 4.99 15.09
N ILE A 235 -7.92 3.97 14.29
CA ILE A 235 -7.21 4.13 13.02
C ILE A 235 -8.06 4.91 12.01
N LEU A 236 -9.34 4.57 11.83
CA LEU A 236 -10.22 5.26 10.90
C LEU A 236 -10.51 6.70 11.33
N ALA A 237 -10.66 6.95 12.64
CA ALA A 237 -10.79 8.32 13.15
C ALA A 237 -9.51 9.13 12.87
N ALA A 238 -8.33 8.54 13.07
CA ALA A 238 -7.05 9.19 12.78
C ALA A 238 -6.86 9.44 11.27
N ALA A 239 -7.27 8.50 10.42
CA ALA A 239 -7.25 8.69 8.97
C ALA A 239 -8.17 9.85 8.52
N GLU A 240 -9.36 9.97 9.13
CA GLU A 240 -10.27 11.11 8.91
C GLU A 240 -9.64 12.43 9.36
N ASP A 241 -9.08 12.48 10.59
CA ASP A 241 -8.38 13.64 11.13
C ASP A 241 -7.19 14.05 10.26
N ALA A 242 -6.45 13.07 9.70
CA ALA A 242 -5.30 13.30 8.85
C ALA A 242 -5.66 13.79 7.43
N GLY A 243 -6.94 13.69 7.04
CA GLY A 243 -7.44 14.17 5.75
C GLY A 243 -7.60 13.09 4.69
N ALA A 244 -7.38 11.82 5.01
CA ALA A 244 -7.53 10.73 4.06
C ALA A 244 -8.95 10.68 3.46
N GLU A 245 -9.03 10.36 2.18
CA GLU A 245 -10.29 10.22 1.44
C GLU A 245 -10.56 8.77 1.03
N ILE A 246 -9.50 8.00 0.90
CA ILE A 246 -9.53 6.64 0.39
C ILE A 246 -8.89 5.71 1.40
N VAL A 247 -9.53 4.57 1.63
CA VAL A 247 -8.95 3.47 2.38
C VAL A 247 -8.93 2.22 1.49
N ILE A 248 -7.81 1.49 1.49
CA ILE A 248 -7.60 0.32 0.64
C ILE A 248 -7.35 -0.89 1.52
N VAL A 249 -8.20 -1.88 1.40
CA VAL A 249 -8.03 -3.18 2.07
C VAL A 249 -6.92 -3.95 1.36
N GLU A 250 -5.98 -4.47 2.13
CA GLU A 250 -4.94 -5.36 1.61
C GLU A 250 -4.64 -6.51 2.58
N GLN A 251 -4.38 -7.69 2.02
CA GLN A 251 -3.90 -8.86 2.74
C GLN A 251 -2.96 -9.66 1.82
N ASP A 252 -1.65 -9.68 2.09
CA ASP A 252 -0.65 -10.26 1.19
C ASP A 252 -0.77 -11.78 1.05
N GLN A 253 -1.18 -12.45 2.12
CA GLN A 253 -1.34 -13.91 2.17
C GLN A 253 -2.57 -14.29 2.97
N SER A 254 -3.24 -15.35 2.54
CA SER A 254 -4.44 -15.89 3.18
C SER A 254 -4.31 -17.40 3.38
N PRO A 255 -3.43 -17.87 4.32
CA PRO A 255 -3.07 -19.28 4.42
C PRO A 255 -4.22 -20.19 4.88
N ASP A 256 -5.20 -19.64 5.60
CA ASP A 256 -6.27 -20.45 6.21
C ASP A 256 -7.61 -20.38 5.46
N ARG A 257 -7.68 -19.61 4.40
CA ARG A 257 -8.92 -19.40 3.63
C ARG A 257 -8.66 -18.92 2.22
N ASP A 258 -9.69 -18.99 1.40
CA ASP A 258 -9.65 -18.41 0.07
C ASP A 258 -9.42 -16.88 0.15
N PRO A 259 -8.49 -16.28 -0.63
CA PRO A 259 -8.25 -14.84 -0.62
C PRO A 259 -9.48 -13.99 -0.93
N LEU A 260 -10.39 -14.45 -1.82
CA LEU A 260 -11.65 -13.76 -2.10
C LEU A 260 -12.58 -13.78 -0.88
N GLU A 261 -12.60 -14.88 -0.11
CA GLU A 261 -13.33 -14.94 1.15
C GLU A 261 -12.76 -13.95 2.17
N ALA A 262 -11.44 -13.88 2.30
CA ALA A 262 -10.77 -12.92 3.19
C ALA A 262 -11.08 -11.47 2.81
N ALA A 263 -11.04 -11.15 1.51
CA ALA A 263 -11.41 -9.83 1.00
C ALA A 263 -12.88 -9.49 1.30
N LYS A 264 -13.79 -10.47 1.17
CA LYS A 264 -15.20 -10.31 1.51
C LYS A 264 -15.40 -10.07 3.00
N MET A 265 -14.73 -10.84 3.88
CA MET A 265 -14.79 -10.67 5.33
C MET A 265 -14.37 -9.26 5.75
N SER A 266 -13.25 -8.78 5.18
CA SER A 266 -12.76 -7.41 5.41
C SER A 266 -13.79 -6.35 5.02
N ARG A 267 -14.41 -6.52 3.84
CA ARG A 267 -15.43 -5.59 3.36
C ARG A 267 -16.68 -5.59 4.23
N ASP A 268 -17.14 -6.77 4.62
CA ASP A 268 -18.32 -6.92 5.47
C ASP A 268 -18.09 -6.33 6.87
N TYR A 269 -16.90 -6.49 7.44
CA TYR A 269 -16.54 -5.81 8.69
C TYR A 269 -16.58 -4.28 8.56
N LEU A 270 -15.99 -3.71 7.49
CA LEU A 270 -16.01 -2.26 7.27
C LEU A 270 -17.43 -1.71 7.12
N LYS A 271 -18.37 -2.47 6.50
CA LYS A 271 -19.80 -2.13 6.46
C LYS A 271 -20.40 -2.02 7.86
N THR A 272 -19.98 -2.85 8.83
CA THR A 272 -20.47 -2.72 10.23
C THR A 272 -20.03 -1.43 10.89
N LEU A 273 -18.95 -0.81 10.38
CA LEU A 273 -18.45 0.50 10.82
C LEU A 273 -19.06 1.67 10.04
N GLY A 274 -19.96 1.40 9.09
CA GLY A 274 -20.66 2.41 8.29
C GLY A 274 -19.92 2.83 7.00
N LEU A 275 -18.92 2.06 6.56
CA LEU A 275 -18.13 2.28 5.36
C LEU A 275 -18.58 1.43 4.18
#